data_7282daddf8a7146ca07af65fd43f7f8a
#
_entry.id   7282daddf8a7146ca07af65fd43f7f8a
#
_cell.length_a   1.000
_cell.length_b   1.000
_cell.length_c   1.000
_cell.angle_alpha   90.00
_cell.angle_beta   90.00
_cell.angle_gamma   90.00
#
_symmetry.space_group_name_H-M   'P 1'
#
loop_
_entity.id
_entity.type
_entity.pdbx_description
1 polymer ?
#
loop_
_entity_poly.entity_id
_entity_poly.type
_entity_poly.pdbx_seq_one_letter_code
_entity_poly.pdbx_strand_id
1 'polypeptide(L)'
;QEQVRNFAQAQRDSMQDIEVETMPGVILGHKNIPVQSVGCYVPAGKFPMVASAHMSVVTASVAKVPRIVACTPPYQGAPNAAVIAAMHLGGAHEIYVIGGIQAVGAMALGTESINPVDMLVGPGNAFVAEAKRQLFGRVGIDLFAGPTETMVIADETVDAELCATDLL
;
A
#
# COMPACT_ATOMS: atom_id res chain seq x y z
N GLN A 1 13.14 5.55 1.04
CA GLN A 1 12.00 6.40 0.73
C GLN A 1 12.17 7.13 -0.61
N GLU A 2 13.32 7.78 -0.83
CA GLU A 2 13.62 8.53 -2.05
C GLU A 2 13.53 7.66 -3.31
N GLN A 3 14.13 6.48 -3.33
CA GLN A 3 14.10 5.56 -4.48
C GLN A 3 12.67 5.13 -4.83
N VAL A 4 11.85 4.85 -3.82
CA VAL A 4 10.42 4.53 -4.03
C VAL A 4 9.69 5.71 -4.67
N ARG A 5 9.95 6.93 -4.18
CA ARG A 5 9.35 8.16 -4.74
C ARG A 5 9.78 8.38 -6.19
N ASN A 6 11.06 8.25 -6.49
CA ASN A 6 11.61 8.46 -7.83
C ASN A 6 10.98 7.48 -8.84
N PHE A 7 10.89 6.20 -8.47
CA PHE A 7 10.27 5.20 -9.35
C PHE A 7 8.76 5.41 -9.48
N ALA A 8 8.06 5.69 -8.39
CA ALA A 8 6.62 5.99 -8.43
C ALA A 8 6.32 7.24 -9.28
N GLN A 9 7.20 8.26 -9.24
CA GLN A 9 7.06 9.43 -10.08
C GLN A 9 7.24 9.07 -11.57
N ALA A 10 8.26 8.28 -11.91
CA ALA A 10 8.47 7.82 -13.28
C ALA A 10 7.27 7.01 -13.81
N GLN A 11 6.71 6.12 -12.98
CA GLN A 11 5.49 5.37 -13.33
C GLN A 11 4.30 6.31 -13.57
N ARG A 12 4.10 7.29 -12.67
CA ARG A 12 3.02 8.26 -12.82
C ARG A 12 3.19 9.11 -14.08
N ASP A 13 4.40 9.56 -14.38
CA ASP A 13 4.69 10.38 -15.56
C ASP A 13 4.50 9.61 -16.87
N SER A 14 4.53 8.27 -16.82
CA SER A 14 4.21 7.40 -17.97
C SER A 14 2.70 7.27 -18.22
N MET A 15 1.84 7.62 -17.25
CA MET A 15 0.39 7.61 -17.37
C MET A 15 -0.07 8.92 -17.98
N GLN A 16 -0.46 8.92 -19.26
CA GLN A 16 -0.92 10.12 -19.93
C GLN A 16 -2.41 10.04 -20.24
N ASP A 17 -3.08 11.16 -20.16
CA ASP A 17 -4.44 11.31 -20.64
C ASP A 17 -4.42 11.22 -22.17
N ILE A 18 -5.42 10.58 -22.74
CA ILE A 18 -5.57 10.42 -24.18
C ILE A 18 -6.90 11.03 -24.60
N GLU A 19 -6.84 11.80 -25.67
CA GLU A 19 -8.01 12.26 -26.41
C GLU A 19 -7.70 12.16 -27.89
N VAL A 20 -8.50 11.40 -28.64
CA VAL A 20 -8.27 11.13 -30.06
C VAL A 20 -9.59 11.09 -30.85
N GLU A 21 -9.61 11.74 -31.99
CA GLU A 21 -10.71 11.63 -32.95
C GLU A 21 -10.50 10.35 -33.79
N THR A 22 -11.35 9.34 -33.55
CA THR A 22 -11.25 8.02 -34.20
C THR A 22 -11.98 7.97 -35.56
N MET A 23 -12.95 8.85 -35.76
CA MET A 23 -13.64 9.12 -37.04
C MET A 23 -14.27 10.51 -36.93
N PRO A 24 -14.59 11.15 -38.05
CA PRO A 24 -15.09 12.53 -38.03
C PRO A 24 -16.24 12.78 -37.03
N GLY A 25 -16.00 13.67 -36.05
CA GLY A 25 -16.95 14.03 -35.03
C GLY A 25 -17.02 13.07 -33.82
N VAL A 26 -16.24 11.96 -33.80
CA VAL A 26 -16.21 10.99 -32.69
C VAL A 26 -14.87 11.08 -31.95
N ILE A 27 -14.88 11.69 -30.77
CA ILE A 27 -13.73 11.87 -29.91
C ILE A 27 -13.81 10.86 -28.75
N LEU A 28 -12.78 10.03 -28.60
CA LEU A 28 -12.62 9.06 -27.52
C LEU A 28 -11.39 9.41 -26.67
N GLY A 29 -11.46 9.10 -25.39
CA GLY A 29 -10.32 9.38 -24.50
C GLY A 29 -10.46 8.74 -23.14
N HIS A 30 -9.40 8.85 -22.34
CA HIS A 30 -9.41 8.54 -20.92
C HIS A 30 -8.61 9.58 -20.13
N LYS A 31 -8.92 9.67 -18.85
CA LYS A 31 -8.19 10.51 -17.89
C LYS A 31 -7.71 9.68 -16.71
N ASN A 32 -6.53 10.00 -16.23
CA ASN A 32 -5.96 9.41 -15.02
C ASN A 32 -6.35 10.27 -13.81
N ILE A 33 -7.30 9.79 -13.02
CA ILE A 33 -7.84 10.51 -11.87
C ILE A 33 -7.49 9.75 -10.59
N PRO A 34 -6.79 10.37 -9.60
CA PRO A 34 -6.54 9.72 -8.33
C PRO A 34 -7.85 9.43 -7.59
N VAL A 35 -7.89 8.34 -6.83
CA VAL A 35 -8.94 8.10 -5.84
C VAL A 35 -8.93 9.20 -4.78
N GLN A 36 -10.07 9.49 -4.13
CA GLN A 36 -10.13 10.56 -3.14
C GLN A 36 -9.48 10.16 -1.82
N SER A 37 -9.48 8.87 -1.50
CA SER A 37 -8.90 8.35 -0.26
C SER A 37 -8.35 6.94 -0.43
N VAL A 38 -7.25 6.64 0.27
CA VAL A 38 -6.63 5.32 0.29
C VAL A 38 -6.31 4.89 1.72
N GLY A 39 -6.58 3.64 2.04
CA GLY A 39 -6.18 2.99 3.27
C GLY A 39 -4.97 2.08 3.05
N CYS A 40 -3.85 2.44 3.63
CA CYS A 40 -2.59 1.72 3.56
C CYS A 40 -2.47 0.78 4.77
N TYR A 41 -2.56 -0.52 4.56
CA TYR A 41 -2.28 -1.50 5.59
C TYR A 41 -0.79 -1.84 5.62
N VAL A 42 -0.13 -1.62 6.74
CA VAL A 42 1.31 -1.88 6.93
C VAL A 42 1.49 -2.97 7.98
N PRO A 43 1.91 -4.18 7.60
CA PRO A 43 2.15 -5.26 8.54
C PRO A 43 3.30 -4.92 9.48
N ALA A 44 3.15 -5.19 10.79
CA ALA A 44 4.20 -4.98 11.78
C ALA A 44 4.08 -5.90 13.01
N GLY A 45 3.12 -6.84 13.03
CA GLY A 45 2.83 -7.65 14.19
C GLY A 45 3.93 -8.63 14.60
N LYS A 46 4.65 -9.18 13.62
CA LYS A 46 5.81 -10.08 13.85
C LYS A 46 7.13 -9.33 13.67
N PHE A 47 7.24 -8.57 12.59
CA PHE A 47 8.42 -7.77 12.24
C PHE A 47 7.99 -6.38 11.80
N PRO A 48 8.74 -5.32 12.14
CA PRO A 48 8.43 -3.96 11.69
C PRO A 48 8.71 -3.81 10.20
N MET A 49 7.66 -3.77 9.39
CA MET A 49 7.75 -3.71 7.93
C MET A 49 7.85 -2.26 7.42
N VAL A 50 8.97 -1.60 7.73
CA VAL A 50 9.23 -0.20 7.33
C VAL A 50 9.15 -0.01 5.81
N ALA A 51 9.67 -0.96 5.03
CA ALA A 51 9.60 -0.90 3.57
C ALA A 51 8.16 -0.88 3.05
N SER A 52 7.25 -1.67 3.65
CA SER A 52 5.83 -1.67 3.27
C SER A 52 5.16 -0.32 3.49
N ALA A 53 5.54 0.41 4.55
CA ALA A 53 5.07 1.78 4.77
C ALA A 53 5.50 2.70 3.63
N HIS A 54 6.78 2.64 3.22
CA HIS A 54 7.26 3.45 2.10
C HIS A 54 6.58 3.07 0.77
N MET A 55 6.45 1.78 0.49
CA MET A 55 5.89 1.31 -0.77
C MET A 55 4.41 1.66 -0.94
N SER A 56 3.62 1.66 0.12
CA SER A 56 2.20 2.01 0.05
C SER A 56 1.96 3.51 0.18
N VAL A 57 2.47 4.15 1.23
CA VAL A 57 2.18 5.55 1.55
C VAL A 57 2.84 6.52 0.57
N VAL A 58 4.13 6.31 0.23
CA VAL A 58 4.84 7.19 -0.71
C VAL A 58 4.24 7.10 -2.11
N THR A 59 3.87 5.90 -2.55
CA THR A 59 3.23 5.70 -3.86
C THR A 59 1.89 6.43 -3.94
N ALA A 60 1.06 6.32 -2.89
CA ALA A 60 -0.20 7.05 -2.79
C ALA A 60 0.01 8.58 -2.79
N SER A 61 1.03 9.07 -2.08
CA SER A 61 1.42 10.48 -2.06
C SER A 61 1.82 10.99 -3.45
N VAL A 62 2.65 10.21 -4.17
CA VAL A 62 3.05 10.53 -5.55
C VAL A 62 1.85 10.51 -6.50
N ALA A 63 0.91 9.59 -6.31
CA ALA A 63 -0.33 9.54 -7.07
C ALA A 63 -1.26 10.74 -6.80
N LYS A 64 -0.90 11.62 -5.85
CA LYS A 64 -1.70 12.79 -5.41
C LYS A 64 -3.06 12.42 -4.83
N VAL A 65 -3.13 11.30 -4.10
CA VAL A 65 -4.34 10.96 -3.35
C VAL A 65 -4.56 11.98 -2.24
N PRO A 66 -5.71 12.66 -2.18
CA PRO A 66 -5.94 13.76 -1.23
C PRO A 66 -5.94 13.32 0.23
N ARG A 67 -6.38 12.08 0.53
CA ARG A 67 -6.44 11.53 1.88
C ARG A 67 -5.79 10.16 1.94
N ILE A 68 -4.73 10.04 2.74
CA ILE A 68 -3.97 8.79 2.94
C ILE A 68 -4.09 8.40 4.41
N VAL A 69 -4.77 7.30 4.67
CA VAL A 69 -4.92 6.68 5.99
C VAL A 69 -3.99 5.48 6.07
N ALA A 70 -3.21 5.37 7.13
CA ALA A 70 -2.31 4.24 7.34
C ALA A 70 -2.63 3.50 8.64
N CYS A 71 -2.73 2.18 8.57
CA CYS A 71 -2.97 1.32 9.72
C CYS A 71 -1.82 0.33 9.89
N THR A 72 -1.38 0.13 11.13
CA THR A 72 -0.37 -0.88 11.48
C THR A 72 -0.72 -1.54 12.81
N PRO A 73 -0.54 -2.88 12.95
CA PRO A 73 -0.73 -3.51 14.25
C PRO A 73 0.32 -3.03 15.26
N PRO A 74 0.02 -3.11 16.56
CA PRO A 74 1.03 -2.90 17.58
C PRO A 74 2.13 -3.96 17.48
N TYR A 75 3.35 -3.58 17.82
CA TYR A 75 4.50 -4.47 17.94
C TYR A 75 4.86 -4.56 19.42
N GLN A 76 4.84 -5.77 20.00
CA GLN A 76 5.09 -5.99 21.43
C GLN A 76 4.22 -5.09 22.35
N GLY A 77 2.97 -4.88 21.96
CA GLY A 77 2.00 -4.09 22.72
C GLY A 77 2.08 -2.57 22.55
N ALA A 78 2.99 -2.06 21.72
CA ALA A 78 3.17 -0.63 21.49
C ALA A 78 3.30 -0.30 19.98
N PRO A 79 3.07 0.94 19.56
CA PRO A 79 3.39 1.39 18.22
C PRO A 79 4.89 1.23 17.92
N ASN A 80 5.25 0.65 16.77
CA ASN A 80 6.65 0.63 16.35
C ASN A 80 7.07 2.00 15.81
N ALA A 81 8.01 2.67 16.49
CA ALA A 81 8.43 4.03 16.16
C ALA A 81 8.96 4.18 14.73
N ALA A 82 9.71 3.18 14.22
CA ALA A 82 10.26 3.24 12.87
C ALA A 82 9.16 3.14 11.79
N VAL A 83 8.14 2.30 12.02
CA VAL A 83 7.00 2.15 11.11
C VAL A 83 6.16 3.43 11.12
N ILE A 84 5.86 3.98 12.30
CA ILE A 84 5.12 5.25 12.43
C ILE A 84 5.87 6.39 11.74
N ALA A 85 7.17 6.50 11.99
CA ALA A 85 8.00 7.51 11.32
C ALA A 85 8.00 7.36 9.79
N ALA A 86 8.08 6.11 9.30
CA ALA A 86 8.04 5.83 7.86
C ALA A 86 6.70 6.22 7.22
N MET A 87 5.59 5.96 7.88
CA MET A 87 4.25 6.38 7.43
C MET A 87 4.13 7.90 7.40
N HIS A 88 4.52 8.57 8.48
CA HIS A 88 4.45 10.02 8.59
C HIS A 88 5.32 10.71 7.52
N LEU A 89 6.60 10.33 7.43
CA LEU A 89 7.54 10.86 6.43
C LEU A 89 7.14 10.50 4.99
N GLY A 90 6.40 9.40 4.81
CA GLY A 90 5.82 8.99 3.52
C GLY A 90 4.71 9.93 3.04
N GLY A 91 4.03 10.59 3.97
CA GLY A 91 2.92 11.52 3.70
C GLY A 91 1.55 10.98 4.12
N ALA A 92 1.48 10.04 5.08
CA ALA A 92 0.19 9.65 5.66
C ALA A 92 -0.44 10.83 6.42
N HIS A 93 -1.71 11.09 6.17
CA HIS A 93 -2.49 12.14 6.84
C HIS A 93 -3.02 11.67 8.19
N GLU A 94 -3.39 10.41 8.26
CA GLU A 94 -3.94 9.76 9.47
C GLU A 94 -3.19 8.45 9.70
N ILE A 95 -2.81 8.19 10.95
CA ILE A 95 -2.10 6.96 11.34
C ILE A 95 -2.80 6.33 12.52
N TYR A 96 -3.19 5.05 12.38
CA TYR A 96 -3.87 4.30 13.43
C TYR A 96 -3.09 3.03 13.78
N VAL A 97 -3.03 2.74 15.07
CA VAL A 97 -2.40 1.52 15.58
C VAL A 97 -3.48 0.47 15.77
N ILE A 98 -3.86 -0.16 14.68
CA ILE A 98 -4.84 -1.24 14.60
C ILE A 98 -4.41 -2.19 13.49
N GLY A 99 -4.57 -3.50 13.67
CA GLY A 99 -4.10 -4.51 12.73
C GLY A 99 -5.17 -5.51 12.31
N GLY A 100 -4.79 -6.43 11.43
CA GLY A 100 -5.62 -7.54 10.99
C GLY A 100 -6.88 -7.11 10.24
N ILE A 101 -7.89 -7.97 10.29
CA ILE A 101 -9.19 -7.73 9.64
C ILE A 101 -9.90 -6.51 10.19
N GLN A 102 -9.64 -6.16 11.45
CA GLN A 102 -10.23 -5.00 12.10
C GLN A 102 -9.78 -3.69 11.42
N ALA A 103 -8.49 -3.58 11.08
CA ALA A 103 -7.97 -2.42 10.35
C ALA A 103 -8.58 -2.33 8.95
N VAL A 104 -8.66 -3.46 8.25
CA VAL A 104 -9.24 -3.53 6.90
C VAL A 104 -10.72 -3.16 6.93
N GLY A 105 -11.48 -3.74 7.87
CA GLY A 105 -12.91 -3.43 8.07
C GLY A 105 -13.13 -1.97 8.44
N ALA A 106 -12.33 -1.43 9.38
CA ALA A 106 -12.45 -0.04 9.81
C ALA A 106 -12.19 0.95 8.66
N MET A 107 -11.15 0.71 7.86
CA MET A 107 -10.86 1.57 6.71
C MET A 107 -11.90 1.45 5.59
N ALA A 108 -12.44 0.24 5.34
CA ALA A 108 -13.39 0.04 4.25
C ALA A 108 -14.82 0.49 4.59
N LEU A 109 -15.26 0.23 5.83
CA LEU A 109 -16.65 0.43 6.25
C LEU A 109 -16.84 1.74 7.02
N GLY A 110 -15.76 2.26 7.56
CA GLY A 110 -15.77 3.39 8.47
C GLY A 110 -16.08 2.97 9.92
N THR A 111 -15.70 3.82 10.84
CA THR A 111 -16.01 3.77 12.26
C THR A 111 -16.30 5.19 12.75
N GLU A 112 -16.57 5.35 14.03
CA GLU A 112 -16.68 6.70 14.63
C GLU A 112 -15.40 7.54 14.47
N SER A 113 -14.22 6.88 14.45
CA SER A 113 -12.92 7.55 14.40
C SER A 113 -12.25 7.54 13.03
N ILE A 114 -12.62 6.61 12.15
CA ILE A 114 -11.98 6.41 10.84
C ILE A 114 -13.06 6.53 9.78
N ASN A 115 -13.01 7.59 8.99
CA ASN A 115 -13.87 7.70 7.82
C ASN A 115 -13.49 6.64 6.77
N PRO A 116 -14.45 6.06 6.04
CA PRO A 116 -14.16 5.04 5.03
C PRO A 116 -13.25 5.59 3.93
N VAL A 117 -12.53 4.68 3.27
CA VAL A 117 -11.66 5.00 2.14
C VAL A 117 -12.20 4.39 0.85
N ASP A 118 -11.74 4.90 -0.30
CA ASP A 118 -12.18 4.39 -1.61
C ASP A 118 -11.37 3.20 -2.08
N MET A 119 -10.13 3.05 -1.60
CA MET A 119 -9.23 1.98 -1.99
C MET A 119 -8.39 1.49 -0.80
N LEU A 120 -8.19 0.18 -0.71
CA LEU A 120 -7.32 -0.48 0.25
C LEU A 120 -6.07 -1.01 -0.44
N VAL A 121 -4.91 -0.71 0.11
CA VAL A 121 -3.62 -1.20 -0.39
C VAL A 121 -2.77 -1.76 0.75
N GLY A 122 -1.85 -2.62 0.41
CA GLY A 122 -0.88 -3.19 1.33
C GLY A 122 -1.01 -4.70 1.49
N PRO A 123 0.12 -5.36 1.78
CA PRO A 123 0.18 -6.80 2.00
C PRO A 123 -0.32 -7.17 3.40
N GLY A 124 -0.67 -8.44 3.58
CA GLY A 124 -1.07 -8.96 4.88
C GLY A 124 -1.09 -10.48 4.89
N ASN A 125 -1.46 -11.05 6.03
CA ASN A 125 -1.66 -12.48 6.15
C ASN A 125 -2.95 -12.94 5.43
N ALA A 126 -3.21 -14.24 5.42
CA ALA A 126 -4.40 -14.82 4.77
C ALA A 126 -5.73 -14.19 5.23
N PHE A 127 -5.83 -13.79 6.51
CA PHE A 127 -7.04 -13.15 7.03
C PHE A 127 -7.23 -11.73 6.45
N VAL A 128 -6.14 -10.98 6.32
CA VAL A 128 -6.17 -9.64 5.68
C VAL A 128 -6.51 -9.77 4.19
N ALA A 129 -5.92 -10.74 3.50
CA ALA A 129 -6.22 -11.02 2.10
C ALA A 129 -7.70 -11.40 1.91
N GLU A 130 -8.23 -12.26 2.78
CA GLU A 130 -9.65 -12.67 2.74
C GLU A 130 -10.59 -11.49 3.04
N ALA A 131 -10.24 -10.64 4.00
CA ALA A 131 -11.03 -9.44 4.28
C ALA A 131 -11.07 -8.49 3.07
N LYS A 132 -9.94 -8.27 2.40
CA LYS A 132 -9.88 -7.49 1.14
C LYS A 132 -10.75 -8.13 0.06
N ARG A 133 -10.71 -9.46 -0.08
CA ARG A 133 -11.52 -10.20 -1.06
C ARG A 133 -13.02 -9.98 -0.82
N GLN A 134 -13.48 -10.05 0.44
CA GLN A 134 -14.90 -9.85 0.79
C GLN A 134 -15.37 -8.40 0.59
N LEU A 135 -14.47 -7.44 0.68
CA LEU A 135 -14.79 -6.03 0.56
C LEU A 135 -14.60 -5.49 -0.87
N PHE A 136 -13.98 -6.28 -1.76
CA PHE A 136 -13.81 -5.91 -3.16
C PHE A 136 -15.16 -5.66 -3.84
N GLY A 137 -15.26 -4.56 -4.55
CA GLY A 137 -16.49 -4.09 -5.16
C GLY A 137 -17.22 -3.04 -4.31
N ARG A 138 -17.12 -3.08 -2.97
CA ARG A 138 -17.51 -2.00 -2.09
C ARG A 138 -16.40 -0.93 -2.00
N VAL A 139 -15.16 -1.37 -1.97
CA VAL A 139 -13.95 -0.57 -1.96
C VAL A 139 -12.98 -1.15 -2.99
N GLY A 140 -12.17 -0.30 -3.62
CA GLY A 140 -11.09 -0.77 -4.48
C GLY A 140 -10.01 -1.50 -3.66
N ILE A 141 -9.32 -2.44 -4.28
CA ILE A 141 -8.14 -3.08 -3.69
C ILE A 141 -6.96 -3.05 -4.67
N ASP A 142 -5.74 -3.17 -4.16
CA ASP A 142 -4.54 -3.28 -4.99
C ASP A 142 -4.49 -4.61 -5.76
N LEU A 143 -4.43 -5.74 -5.04
CA LEU A 143 -4.45 -7.08 -5.63
C LEU A 143 -4.79 -8.14 -4.57
N PHE A 144 -5.17 -9.33 -5.03
CA PHE A 144 -5.19 -10.54 -4.22
C PHE A 144 -3.79 -11.15 -4.22
N ALA A 145 -3.07 -11.01 -3.10
CA ALA A 145 -1.75 -11.62 -2.99
C ALA A 145 -1.84 -13.15 -3.03
N GLY A 146 -1.14 -13.74 -3.98
CA GLY A 146 -0.94 -15.18 -4.09
C GLY A 146 0.39 -15.64 -3.46
N PRO A 147 0.83 -16.87 -3.72
CA PRO A 147 2.16 -17.33 -3.37
C PRO A 147 3.23 -16.39 -3.93
N THR A 148 4.22 -16.07 -3.11
CA THR A 148 5.31 -15.15 -3.48
C THR A 148 6.53 -15.97 -3.89
N GLU A 149 7.08 -15.70 -5.06
CA GLU A 149 8.41 -16.18 -5.44
C GLU A 149 9.46 -15.30 -4.79
N THR A 150 10.49 -15.91 -4.23
CA THR A 150 11.57 -15.22 -3.53
C THR A 150 12.89 -15.47 -4.24
N MET A 151 13.65 -14.40 -4.48
CA MET A 151 15.01 -14.45 -4.99
C MET A 151 15.93 -13.69 -4.04
N VAL A 152 17.00 -14.33 -3.60
CA VAL A 152 18.07 -13.69 -2.84
C VAL A 152 19.23 -13.37 -3.79
N ILE A 153 19.66 -12.11 -3.79
CA ILE A 153 20.85 -11.65 -4.50
C ILE A 153 21.93 -11.41 -3.45
N ALA A 154 23.00 -12.17 -3.52
CA ALA A 154 24.08 -12.15 -2.54
C ALA A 154 25.45 -12.16 -3.25
N ASP A 155 26.46 -11.63 -2.59
CA ASP A 155 27.87 -11.71 -2.98
C ASP A 155 28.71 -12.35 -1.86
N GLU A 156 30.03 -12.32 -1.98
CA GLU A 156 30.96 -12.93 -1.03
C GLU A 156 30.96 -12.27 0.36
N THR A 157 30.28 -11.17 0.57
CA THR A 157 30.20 -10.48 1.87
C THR A 157 29.10 -11.03 2.77
N VAL A 158 28.23 -11.90 2.24
CA VAL A 158 27.07 -12.47 2.94
C VAL A 158 27.31 -13.93 3.31
N ASP A 159 26.85 -14.30 4.51
CA ASP A 159 26.84 -15.70 4.94
C ASP A 159 25.81 -16.51 4.13
N ALA A 160 26.29 -17.57 3.45
CA ALA A 160 25.44 -18.42 2.63
C ALA A 160 24.35 -19.15 3.44
N GLU A 161 24.60 -19.46 4.71
CA GLU A 161 23.62 -20.11 5.59
C GLU A 161 22.45 -19.17 5.94
N LEU A 162 22.72 -17.88 6.13
CA LEU A 162 21.67 -16.86 6.29
C LEU A 162 20.82 -16.75 5.03
N CYS A 163 21.43 -16.72 3.84
CA CYS A 163 20.70 -16.68 2.59
C CYS A 163 19.79 -17.91 2.39
N ALA A 164 20.30 -19.09 2.74
CA ALA A 164 19.53 -20.34 2.64
C ALA A 164 18.36 -20.35 3.64
N THR A 165 18.56 -19.83 4.84
CA THR A 165 17.51 -19.71 5.88
C THR A 165 16.41 -18.75 5.46
N ASP A 166 16.75 -17.66 4.79
CA ASP A 166 15.77 -16.67 4.30
C ASP A 166 14.91 -17.20 3.13
N LEU A 167 15.35 -18.26 2.45
CA LEU A 167 14.62 -18.91 1.36
C LEU A 167 13.66 -20.03 1.83
N LEU A 168 13.76 -20.50 3.07
CA LEU A 168 12.94 -21.58 3.66
C LEU A 168 11.78 -21.03 4.47
#